data_3527a5c49392023f670705f428630b58
#
_entry.id   3527a5c49392023f670705f428630b58
#
_cell.length_a   1.000
_cell.length_b   1.000
_cell.length_c   1.000
_cell.angle_alpha   90.00
_cell.angle_beta   90.00
_cell.angle_gamma   90.00
#
_symmetry.space_group_name_H-M   'P 1'
#
loop_
_entity.id
_entity.type
_entity.pdbx_description
1 polymer ?
#
loop_
_entity_poly.entity_id
_entity_poly.type
_entity_poly.pdbx_seq_one_letter_code
_entity_poly.pdbx_strand_id
1 'polypeptide(L)'
;QIVTVRNRNGDILRRSRITPDGREIVLAYFDERYDEDLLVWRDPGQDLPPLRLNIPVQEYVLDASYADEQDVEYFFAQPPVEQVARIYSIDEVKRSARVRDSVRRLEVGNLTFDTGAATINRDQVSALSGVANAMLALLETNPAETFLIEGHTDAVGSDISNLQLSD
;
A
#
# COMPACT_ATOMS: atom_id res chain seq x y z
N GLN A 1 -11.58 17.72 -7.10
CA GLN A 1 -12.08 16.59 -7.91
C GLN A 1 -10.98 15.57 -8.10
N ILE A 2 -11.31 14.28 -7.94
CA ILE A 2 -10.39 13.18 -8.28
C ILE A 2 -10.69 12.72 -9.71
N VAL A 3 -9.64 12.58 -10.51
CA VAL A 3 -9.70 12.07 -11.88
C VAL A 3 -8.88 10.78 -11.95
N THR A 4 -9.48 9.71 -12.47
CA THR A 4 -8.81 8.44 -12.71
C THR A 4 -8.80 8.16 -14.21
N VAL A 5 -7.61 8.08 -14.78
CA VAL A 5 -7.39 7.68 -16.19
C VAL A 5 -7.13 6.18 -16.23
N ARG A 6 -7.82 5.48 -17.10
CA ARG A 6 -7.68 4.03 -17.30
C ARG A 6 -7.33 3.71 -18.75
N ASN A 7 -6.61 2.61 -18.97
CA ASN A 7 -6.40 2.05 -20.30
C ASN A 7 -7.65 1.32 -20.80
N ARG A 8 -7.57 0.74 -22.01
CA ARG A 8 -8.68 -0.01 -22.63
C ARG A 8 -9.04 -1.29 -21.88
N ASN A 9 -8.10 -1.82 -21.09
CA ASN A 9 -8.30 -3.02 -20.28
C ASN A 9 -8.90 -2.71 -18.89
N GLY A 10 -9.05 -1.42 -18.55
CA GLY A 10 -9.57 -0.98 -17.27
C GLY A 10 -8.49 -0.71 -16.22
N ASP A 11 -7.21 -0.94 -16.52
CA ASP A 11 -6.10 -0.68 -15.59
C ASP A 11 -5.93 0.83 -15.36
N ILE A 12 -5.58 1.21 -14.13
CA ILE A 12 -5.37 2.61 -13.79
C ILE A 12 -4.01 3.06 -14.32
N LEU A 13 -4.01 4.00 -15.26
CA LEU A 13 -2.79 4.63 -15.76
C LEU A 13 -2.34 5.80 -14.88
N ARG A 14 -3.29 6.57 -14.37
CA ARG A 14 -3.02 7.75 -13.56
C ARG A 14 -4.22 8.08 -12.68
N ARG A 15 -3.96 8.50 -11.48
CA ARG A 15 -4.94 9.09 -10.59
C ARG A 15 -4.45 10.47 -10.17
N SER A 16 -5.28 11.48 -10.33
CA SER A 16 -4.92 12.88 -10.07
C SER A 16 -6.00 13.59 -9.26
N ARG A 17 -5.60 14.58 -8.50
CA ARG A 17 -6.47 15.56 -7.84
C ARG A 17 -6.44 16.87 -8.60
N ILE A 18 -7.60 17.36 -9.02
CA ILE A 18 -7.76 18.70 -9.58
C ILE A 18 -8.18 19.62 -8.44
N THR A 19 -7.35 20.63 -8.17
CA THR A 19 -7.61 21.67 -7.17
C THR A 19 -8.64 22.68 -7.67
N PRO A 20 -9.26 23.51 -6.78
CA PRO A 20 -10.24 24.52 -7.20
C PRO A 20 -9.68 25.56 -8.17
N ASP A 21 -8.39 25.81 -8.15
CA ASP A 21 -7.68 26.71 -9.06
C ASP A 21 -7.25 26.02 -10.38
N GLY A 22 -7.69 24.78 -10.61
CA GLY A 22 -7.47 24.03 -11.85
C GLY A 22 -6.11 23.34 -11.98
N ARG A 23 -5.26 23.38 -10.96
CA ARG A 23 -3.98 22.64 -10.99
C ARG A 23 -4.22 21.14 -10.83
N GLU A 24 -3.49 20.36 -11.60
CA GLU A 24 -3.45 18.91 -11.48
C GLU A 24 -2.31 18.49 -10.56
N ILE A 25 -2.66 17.68 -9.53
CA ILE A 25 -1.71 17.03 -8.63
C ILE A 25 -1.82 15.52 -8.88
N VAL A 26 -0.74 14.93 -9.40
CA VAL A 26 -0.69 13.48 -9.63
C VAL A 26 -0.54 12.77 -8.30
N LEU A 27 -1.42 11.81 -8.02
CA LEU A 27 -1.46 11.04 -6.78
C LEU A 27 -0.83 9.66 -6.95
N ALA A 28 -1.11 9.02 -8.08
CA ALA A 28 -0.57 7.72 -8.45
C ALA A 28 -0.49 7.60 -9.97
N TYR A 29 0.50 6.90 -10.48
CA TYR A 29 0.64 6.61 -11.91
C TYR A 29 1.34 5.27 -12.14
N PHE A 30 0.99 4.62 -13.26
CA PHE A 30 1.76 3.52 -13.83
C PHE A 30 2.80 4.08 -14.80
N ASP A 31 3.98 3.50 -14.80
CA ASP A 31 4.99 3.80 -15.80
C ASP A 31 4.80 2.84 -16.98
N GLU A 32 4.14 3.30 -18.06
CA GLU A 32 3.89 2.50 -19.26
C GLU A 32 5.17 2.02 -19.94
N ARG A 33 6.32 2.64 -19.66
CA ARG A 33 7.63 2.23 -20.22
C ARG A 33 8.16 0.94 -19.61
N TYR A 34 7.51 0.42 -18.57
CA TYR A 34 7.94 -0.80 -17.89
C TYR A 34 7.70 -2.09 -18.67
N ASP A 35 6.70 -2.14 -19.56
CA ASP A 35 6.42 -3.33 -20.37
C ASP A 35 7.48 -3.60 -21.43
N GLU A 36 8.23 -2.58 -21.85
CA GLU A 36 9.26 -2.72 -22.90
C GLU A 36 10.68 -2.96 -22.32
N ASP A 37 10.94 -2.58 -21.05
CA ASP A 37 12.29 -2.58 -20.44
C ASP A 37 12.41 -3.42 -19.17
N LEU A 38 11.81 -4.60 -19.11
CA LEU A 38 12.00 -5.57 -18.00
C LEU A 38 13.49 -5.93 -17.75
N LEU A 39 14.36 -5.60 -18.69
CA LEU A 39 15.80 -5.88 -18.60
C LEU A 39 16.61 -4.82 -17.84
N VAL A 40 16.03 -3.66 -17.52
CA VAL A 40 16.77 -2.53 -16.91
C VAL A 40 16.06 -1.96 -15.66
N TRP A 41 15.35 -2.81 -14.91
CA TRP A 41 14.81 -2.37 -13.63
C TRP A 41 15.91 -1.95 -12.68
N ARG A 42 15.89 -0.68 -12.25
CA ARG A 42 16.71 -0.18 -11.16
C ARG A 42 15.80 0.17 -9.99
N ASP A 43 16.03 -0.47 -8.85
CA ASP A 43 15.31 -0.16 -7.62
C ASP A 43 15.59 1.28 -7.18
N PRO A 44 14.57 2.17 -7.17
CA PRO A 44 14.73 3.55 -6.71
C PRO A 44 15.14 3.63 -5.23
N GLY A 45 14.89 2.59 -4.46
CA GLY A 45 15.33 2.48 -3.07
C GLY A 45 16.84 2.48 -2.90
N GLN A 46 17.61 2.10 -3.93
CA GLN A 46 19.08 2.14 -3.89
C GLN A 46 19.64 3.57 -3.79
N ASP A 47 18.88 4.55 -4.27
CA ASP A 47 19.29 5.97 -4.21
C ASP A 47 18.85 6.64 -2.89
N LEU A 48 18.10 5.94 -2.04
CA LEU A 48 17.66 6.43 -0.74
C LEU A 48 18.66 6.05 0.36
N PRO A 49 18.87 6.93 1.35
CA PRO A 49 19.67 6.57 2.52
C PRO A 49 18.99 5.43 3.29
N PRO A 50 19.73 4.68 4.12
CA PRO A 50 19.13 3.71 5.03
C PRO A 50 18.05 4.36 5.88
N LEU A 51 16.89 3.69 6.04
CA LEU A 51 15.81 4.18 6.90
C LEU A 51 16.33 4.41 8.32
N ARG A 52 16.04 5.57 8.87
CA ARG A 52 16.29 5.92 10.27
C ARG A 52 14.97 6.31 10.92
N LEU A 53 14.49 5.47 11.81
CA LEU A 53 13.29 5.77 12.57
C LEU A 53 13.63 6.76 13.70
N ASN A 54 12.98 7.92 13.68
CA ASN A 54 13.03 8.92 14.77
C ASN A 54 11.80 8.80 15.70
N ILE A 55 11.03 7.74 15.56
CA ILE A 55 9.83 7.41 16.33
C ILE A 55 9.98 6.00 16.91
N PRO A 56 9.26 5.66 17.99
CA PRO A 56 9.18 4.29 18.48
C PRO A 56 8.70 3.31 17.41
N VAL A 57 9.18 2.06 17.46
CA VAL A 57 8.79 1.03 16.49
C VAL A 57 7.27 0.81 16.49
N GLN A 58 6.61 0.91 17.65
CA GLN A 58 5.17 0.77 17.79
C GLN A 58 4.37 1.88 17.08
N GLU A 59 4.99 3.03 16.84
CA GLU A 59 4.41 4.10 16.04
C GLU A 59 4.70 3.94 14.54
N TYR A 60 5.62 3.03 14.18
CA TYR A 60 5.95 2.72 12.80
C TYR A 60 5.18 1.49 12.28
N VAL A 61 5.06 0.45 13.11
CA VAL A 61 4.30 -0.77 12.80
C VAL A 61 3.21 -0.93 13.86
N LEU A 62 1.96 -0.94 13.43
CA LEU A 62 0.81 -1.20 14.28
C LEU A 62 0.25 -2.60 14.00
N ASP A 63 0.17 -3.44 15.03
CA ASP A 63 -0.54 -4.72 14.95
C ASP A 63 -2.04 -4.49 15.22
N ALA A 64 -2.86 -4.69 14.20
CA ALA A 64 -4.30 -4.50 14.26
C ALA A 64 -5.00 -5.48 15.24
N SER A 65 -4.34 -6.56 15.66
CA SER A 65 -4.89 -7.51 16.64
C SER A 65 -5.05 -6.89 18.04
N TYR A 66 -4.32 -5.81 18.32
CA TYR A 66 -4.29 -5.12 19.62
C TYR A 66 -4.79 -3.67 19.54
N ALA A 67 -5.28 -3.25 18.38
CA ALA A 67 -5.74 -1.89 18.11
C ALA A 67 -7.26 -1.86 17.92
N ASP A 68 -7.92 -0.85 18.44
CA ASP A 68 -9.30 -0.57 18.09
C ASP A 68 -9.41 0.29 16.82
N GLU A 69 -10.63 0.54 16.35
CA GLU A 69 -10.88 1.33 15.14
C GLU A 69 -10.32 2.75 15.24
N GLN A 70 -10.39 3.37 16.42
CA GLN A 70 -9.87 4.73 16.65
C GLN A 70 -8.34 4.76 16.62
N ASP A 71 -7.70 3.73 17.15
CA ASP A 71 -6.24 3.59 17.09
C ASP A 71 -5.77 3.46 15.63
N VAL A 72 -6.49 2.69 14.80
CA VAL A 72 -6.18 2.51 13.37
C VAL A 72 -6.41 3.81 12.61
N GLU A 73 -7.51 4.53 12.86
CA GLU A 73 -7.76 5.85 12.26
C GLU A 73 -6.65 6.85 12.59
N TYR A 74 -6.28 6.93 13.88
CA TYR A 74 -5.19 7.79 14.32
C TYR A 74 -3.87 7.43 13.65
N PHE A 75 -3.57 6.13 13.55
CA PHE A 75 -2.34 5.63 12.94
C PHE A 75 -2.26 5.98 11.45
N PHE A 76 -3.34 5.81 10.69
CA PHE A 76 -3.39 6.15 9.27
C PHE A 76 -3.32 7.67 9.03
N ALA A 77 -3.80 8.48 9.96
CA ALA A 77 -3.73 9.94 9.86
C ALA A 77 -2.30 10.50 10.07
N GLN A 78 -1.36 9.67 10.55
CA GLN A 78 0.00 10.12 10.78
C GLN A 78 0.78 10.33 9.49
N PRO A 79 1.69 11.33 9.41
CA PRO A 79 2.50 11.56 8.23
C PRO A 79 3.49 10.40 7.97
N PRO A 80 4.04 10.29 6.76
CA PRO A 80 5.15 9.38 6.47
C PRO A 80 6.31 9.56 7.47
N VAL A 81 7.06 8.49 7.73
CA VAL A 81 8.17 8.50 8.72
C VAL A 81 9.40 9.24 8.23
N GLU A 82 9.48 9.45 6.93
CA GLU A 82 10.49 10.31 6.29
C GLU A 82 9.87 11.11 5.14
N GLN A 83 10.52 12.19 4.78
CA GLN A 83 10.06 13.02 3.66
C GLN A 83 10.23 12.26 2.35
N VAL A 84 9.13 12.07 1.63
CA VAL A 84 9.13 11.44 0.31
C VAL A 84 9.72 12.41 -0.71
N ALA A 85 10.85 12.04 -1.32
CA ALA A 85 11.61 12.93 -2.20
C ALA A 85 10.88 13.26 -3.52
N ARG A 86 10.04 12.34 -4.01
CA ARG A 86 9.24 12.47 -5.24
C ARG A 86 8.03 11.54 -5.21
N ILE A 87 7.16 11.69 -6.18
CA ILE A 87 6.10 10.72 -6.41
C ILE A 87 6.72 9.48 -7.09
N TYR A 88 6.45 8.31 -6.52
CA TYR A 88 6.82 7.02 -7.09
C TYR A 88 5.66 6.44 -7.90
N SER A 89 5.96 5.69 -8.96
CA SER A 89 4.95 4.94 -9.70
C SER A 89 4.45 3.76 -8.86
N ILE A 90 3.30 3.21 -9.22
CA ILE A 90 2.75 2.03 -8.54
C ILE A 90 3.73 0.86 -8.61
N ASP A 91 4.39 0.66 -9.75
CA ASP A 91 5.38 -0.39 -9.93
C ASP A 91 6.62 -0.19 -9.07
N GLU A 92 7.11 1.04 -8.95
CA GLU A 92 8.21 1.38 -8.04
C GLU A 92 7.84 1.07 -6.58
N VAL A 93 6.63 1.42 -6.14
CA VAL A 93 6.16 1.12 -4.79
C VAL A 93 6.05 -0.39 -4.57
N LYS A 94 5.43 -1.13 -5.51
CA LYS A 94 5.28 -2.59 -5.39
C LYS A 94 6.62 -3.33 -5.34
N ARG A 95 7.61 -2.89 -6.11
CA ARG A 95 8.88 -3.61 -6.30
C ARG A 95 10.00 -3.16 -5.36
N SER A 96 9.93 -1.95 -4.79
CA SER A 96 10.96 -1.40 -3.91
C SER A 96 10.55 -1.49 -2.44
N ALA A 97 11.12 -2.43 -1.70
CA ALA A 97 10.93 -2.53 -0.26
C ALA A 97 11.33 -1.25 0.45
N ARG A 98 12.48 -0.65 0.05
CA ARG A 98 12.98 0.59 0.68
C ARG A 98 12.03 1.78 0.48
N VAL A 99 11.36 1.87 -0.67
CA VAL A 99 10.33 2.90 -0.90
C VAL A 99 9.13 2.67 0.02
N ARG A 100 8.67 1.43 0.16
CA ARG A 100 7.57 1.08 1.08
C ARG A 100 7.90 1.37 2.54
N ASP A 101 9.15 1.21 2.94
CA ASP A 101 9.60 1.49 4.30
C ASP A 101 9.49 2.98 4.68
N SER A 102 9.30 3.89 3.72
CA SER A 102 9.11 5.33 3.98
C SER A 102 7.77 5.67 4.65
N VAL A 103 6.81 4.75 4.62
CA VAL A 103 5.49 4.91 5.22
C VAL A 103 5.26 3.93 6.35
N ARG A 104 4.29 4.27 7.22
CA ARG A 104 3.89 3.38 8.32
C ARG A 104 3.23 2.11 7.79
N ARG A 105 3.33 1.05 8.57
CA ARG A 105 2.83 -0.27 8.23
C ARG A 105 1.82 -0.74 9.28
N LEU A 106 0.62 -1.13 8.84
CA LEU A 106 -0.35 -1.84 9.67
C LEU A 106 -0.26 -3.33 9.34
N GLU A 107 -0.12 -4.16 10.35
CA GLU A 107 -0.08 -5.61 10.22
C GLU A 107 -1.37 -6.23 10.77
N VAL A 108 -1.92 -7.21 10.04
CA VAL A 108 -3.10 -7.98 10.45
C VAL A 108 -2.64 -9.42 10.67
N GLY A 109 -2.07 -9.68 11.85
CA GLY A 109 -1.40 -10.93 12.18
C GLY A 109 -2.31 -12.14 12.43
N ASN A 110 -3.62 -11.92 12.57
CA ASN A 110 -4.59 -12.97 12.90
C ASN A 110 -5.37 -13.53 11.70
N LEU A 111 -4.98 -13.16 10.48
CA LEU A 111 -5.54 -13.73 9.25
C LEU A 111 -4.76 -14.97 8.86
N THR A 112 -5.49 -16.07 8.69
CA THR A 112 -4.92 -17.33 8.20
C THR A 112 -5.69 -17.78 6.96
N PHE A 113 -4.96 -18.35 6.02
CA PHE A 113 -5.54 -18.94 4.81
C PHE A 113 -5.47 -20.44 4.89
N ASP A 114 -6.51 -21.11 4.43
CA ASP A 114 -6.47 -22.57 4.26
C ASP A 114 -5.39 -22.94 3.23
N THR A 115 -4.77 -24.08 3.37
CA THR A 115 -3.69 -24.54 2.48
C THR A 115 -4.14 -24.48 1.01
N GLY A 116 -3.46 -23.68 0.19
CA GLY A 116 -3.77 -23.51 -1.23
C GLY A 116 -4.98 -22.63 -1.52
N ALA A 117 -5.53 -21.93 -0.52
CA ALA A 117 -6.64 -20.98 -0.71
C ALA A 117 -6.18 -19.53 -0.63
N ALA A 118 -6.71 -18.67 -1.52
CA ALA A 118 -6.54 -17.22 -1.50
C ALA A 118 -7.78 -16.49 -0.93
N THR A 119 -8.70 -17.22 -0.30
CA THR A 119 -9.95 -16.66 0.23
C THR A 119 -9.89 -16.57 1.75
N ILE A 120 -10.33 -15.44 2.28
CA ILE A 120 -10.46 -15.21 3.72
C ILE A 120 -11.76 -15.87 4.21
N ASN A 121 -11.68 -16.65 5.27
CA ASN A 121 -12.84 -17.28 5.89
C ASN A 121 -13.75 -16.22 6.55
N ARG A 122 -15.07 -16.47 6.54
CA ARG A 122 -16.07 -15.49 7.02
C ARG A 122 -15.91 -15.09 8.48
N ASP A 123 -15.45 -15.98 9.31
CA ASP A 123 -15.17 -15.73 10.73
C ASP A 123 -14.01 -14.75 10.94
N GLN A 124 -13.10 -14.63 9.96
CA GLN A 124 -11.96 -13.72 10.00
C GLN A 124 -12.29 -12.33 9.42
N VAL A 125 -13.40 -12.20 8.67
CA VAL A 125 -13.82 -10.92 8.08
C VAL A 125 -14.05 -9.84 9.15
N SER A 126 -14.53 -10.22 10.34
CA SER A 126 -14.74 -9.29 11.45
C SER A 126 -13.44 -8.62 11.91
N ALA A 127 -12.30 -9.30 11.82
CA ALA A 127 -11.00 -8.74 12.18
C ALA A 127 -10.56 -7.62 11.24
N LEU A 128 -11.04 -7.65 9.98
CA LEU A 128 -10.77 -6.61 8.98
C LEU A 128 -11.73 -5.43 9.02
N SER A 129 -12.88 -5.57 9.68
CA SER A 129 -13.93 -4.54 9.65
C SER A 129 -13.45 -3.21 10.21
N GLY A 130 -12.74 -3.22 11.34
CA GLY A 130 -12.19 -2.00 11.95
C GLY A 130 -11.17 -1.32 11.03
N VAL A 131 -10.28 -2.08 10.42
CA VAL A 131 -9.30 -1.55 9.45
C VAL A 131 -10.01 -0.95 8.24
N ALA A 132 -11.00 -1.65 7.67
CA ALA A 132 -11.76 -1.17 6.52
C ALA A 132 -12.54 0.11 6.84
N ASN A 133 -13.15 0.21 8.01
CA ASN A 133 -13.86 1.41 8.44
C ASN A 133 -12.90 2.60 8.60
N ALA A 134 -11.75 2.39 9.24
CA ALA A 134 -10.71 3.42 9.39
C ALA A 134 -10.17 3.91 8.02
N MET A 135 -9.96 3.00 7.07
CA MET A 135 -9.59 3.36 5.69
C MET A 135 -10.68 4.20 5.01
N LEU A 136 -11.96 3.83 5.17
CA LEU A 136 -13.09 4.59 4.61
C LEU A 136 -13.19 5.97 5.23
N ALA A 137 -13.09 6.10 6.56
CA ALA A 137 -13.11 7.38 7.26
C ALA A 137 -11.98 8.32 6.78
N LEU A 138 -10.77 7.78 6.59
CA LEU A 138 -9.67 8.56 6.03
C LEU A 138 -9.95 9.00 4.58
N LEU A 139 -10.50 8.13 3.74
CA LEU A 139 -10.86 8.47 2.36
C LEU A 139 -11.99 9.50 2.25
N GLU A 140 -12.89 9.58 3.22
CA GLU A 140 -13.91 10.64 3.30
C GLU A 140 -13.27 12.00 3.56
N THR A 141 -12.26 12.07 4.41
CA THR A 141 -11.54 13.31 4.74
C THR A 141 -10.45 13.64 3.73
N ASN A 142 -9.75 12.63 3.22
CA ASN A 142 -8.71 12.73 2.22
C ASN A 142 -8.91 11.76 1.04
N PRO A 143 -9.79 12.08 0.07
CA PRO A 143 -10.06 11.21 -1.09
C PRO A 143 -8.83 10.94 -1.98
N ALA A 144 -7.71 11.60 -1.72
CA ALA A 144 -6.44 11.43 -2.43
C ALA A 144 -5.58 10.31 -1.83
N GLU A 145 -5.94 9.80 -0.66
CA GLU A 145 -5.17 8.77 0.02
C GLU A 145 -5.10 7.48 -0.80
N THR A 146 -3.98 6.79 -0.68
CA THR A 146 -3.72 5.54 -1.42
C THR A 146 -3.12 4.52 -0.45
N PHE A 147 -3.67 3.33 -0.42
CA PHE A 147 -3.20 2.22 0.39
C PHE A 147 -2.57 1.16 -0.51
N LEU A 148 -1.44 0.61 -0.07
CA LEU A 148 -0.90 -0.63 -0.59
C LEU A 148 -1.33 -1.76 0.36
N ILE A 149 -2.00 -2.77 -0.19
CA ILE A 149 -2.39 -3.98 0.55
C ILE A 149 -1.47 -5.10 0.06
N GLU A 150 -0.79 -5.76 0.99
CA GLU A 150 0.12 -6.87 0.70
C GLU A 150 -0.37 -8.13 1.42
N GLY A 151 -0.47 -9.22 0.69
CA GLY A 151 -0.65 -10.56 1.25
C GLY A 151 0.71 -11.27 1.30
N HIS A 152 0.99 -11.96 2.38
CA HIS A 152 2.21 -12.75 2.54
C HIS A 152 1.84 -14.22 2.76
N THR A 153 2.47 -15.11 1.99
CA THR A 153 2.37 -16.55 2.20
C THR A 153 3.43 -17.00 3.21
N ASP A 154 3.17 -18.14 3.88
CA ASP A 154 4.19 -18.81 4.69
C ASP A 154 5.27 -19.45 3.80
N ALA A 155 6.31 -19.99 4.44
CA ALA A 155 7.40 -20.66 3.74
C ALA A 155 7.04 -22.10 3.28
N VAL A 156 5.77 -22.52 3.44
CA VAL A 156 5.29 -23.84 3.06
C VAL A 156 4.67 -23.79 1.67
N GLY A 157 5.15 -24.61 0.75
CA GLY A 157 4.68 -24.66 -0.63
C GLY A 157 5.78 -24.41 -1.66
N SER A 158 5.43 -24.46 -2.94
CA SER A 158 6.36 -24.08 -3.99
C SER A 158 6.34 -22.56 -4.21
N ASP A 159 7.47 -21.99 -4.61
CA ASP A 159 7.59 -20.54 -4.89
C ASP A 159 6.53 -20.05 -5.89
N ILE A 160 6.21 -20.86 -6.90
CA ILE A 160 5.19 -20.54 -7.91
C ILE A 160 3.79 -20.51 -7.28
N SER A 161 3.47 -21.47 -6.41
CA SER A 161 2.18 -21.53 -5.72
C SER A 161 2.02 -20.34 -4.77
N ASN A 162 3.06 -20.01 -4.01
CA ASN A 162 3.07 -18.90 -3.08
C ASN A 162 2.96 -17.55 -3.79
N LEU A 163 3.62 -17.40 -4.94
CA LEU A 163 3.51 -16.19 -5.75
C LEU A 163 2.08 -15.98 -6.27
N GLN A 164 1.41 -17.06 -6.73
CA GLN A 164 0.01 -16.98 -7.19
C GLN A 164 -0.99 -16.66 -6.07
N LEU A 165 -0.68 -17.03 -4.82
CA LEU A 165 -1.54 -16.75 -3.67
C LEU A 165 -1.34 -15.34 -3.11
N SER A 166 -0.18 -14.71 -3.35
CA SER A 166 0.13 -13.36 -2.88
C SER A 166 -0.29 -12.24 -3.85
N ASP A 167 -0.66 -12.57 -5.08
CA ASP A 167 -1.21 -11.66 -6.09
C ASP A 167 -2.74 -11.50 -5.93
#